data_edce24bc52ce11cb88914f646276dd2e
#
_entry.id   edce24bc52ce11cb88914f646276dd2e
#
_cell.length_a   1.000
_cell.length_b   1.000
_cell.length_c   1.000
_cell.angle_alpha   90.00
_cell.angle_beta   90.00
_cell.angle_gamma   90.00
#
_symmetry.space_group_name_H-M   'P 1'
#
loop_
_entity.id
_entity.type
_entity.pdbx_description
1 polymer ?
#
loop_
_entity_poly.entity_id
_entity_poly.type
_entity_poly.pdbx_seq_one_letter_code
_entity_poly.pdbx_strand_id
1 'polypeptide(L)'
;MHDVEICQRFARRNRELMAEVLMERGGIAAGSGSSSFHTIHNYIDTDEMILRKGAIAAHEGEKVLIPINMRDGSIIAVGRGSKEWNYSAPHGAGRIMSRNKAKKELDMEEYKKTMDGIYTTCINEKTLDEAPMAYKSMDEIIGTIAESVDIIEIMKPIYNYKASD
;
A
#
# COMPACT_ATOMS: atom_id res chain seq x y z
N MET A 1 5.28 18.08 19.45
CA MET A 1 4.88 16.64 19.39
C MET A 1 3.38 16.46 19.67
N HIS A 2 2.80 17.10 20.70
CA HIS A 2 1.38 16.96 21.05
C HIS A 2 0.38 17.09 19.88
N ASP A 3 0.52 18.12 19.06
CA ASP A 3 -0.36 18.32 17.90
C ASP A 3 -0.20 17.23 16.83
N VAL A 4 1.03 16.71 16.67
CA VAL A 4 1.32 15.58 15.78
C VAL A 4 0.56 14.32 16.25
N GLU A 5 0.60 14.03 17.53
CA GLU A 5 -0.10 12.89 18.12
C GLU A 5 -1.63 13.00 17.94
N ILE A 6 -2.19 14.21 18.09
CA ILE A 6 -3.61 14.46 17.84
C ILE A 6 -3.96 14.17 16.38
N CYS A 7 -3.18 14.70 15.44
CA CYS A 7 -3.38 14.48 14.01
C CYS A 7 -3.26 12.99 13.63
N GLN A 8 -2.29 12.29 14.20
CA GLN A 8 -2.08 10.87 13.96
C GLN A 8 -3.24 10.01 14.51
N ARG A 9 -3.75 10.33 15.70
CA ARG A 9 -4.95 9.69 16.26
C ARG A 9 -6.19 9.94 15.42
N PHE A 10 -6.39 11.17 14.95
CA PHE A 10 -7.47 11.50 14.04
C PHE A 10 -7.37 10.69 12.74
N ALA A 11 -6.20 10.66 12.10
CA ALA A 11 -5.96 9.92 10.87
C ALA A 11 -6.18 8.42 11.05
N ARG A 12 -5.81 7.86 12.21
CA ARG A 12 -6.09 6.46 12.56
C ARG A 12 -7.60 6.20 12.63
N ARG A 13 -8.32 7.01 13.41
CA ARG A 13 -9.78 6.84 13.56
C ARG A 13 -10.52 7.01 12.23
N ASN A 14 -10.07 7.95 11.40
CA ASN A 14 -10.64 8.14 10.07
C ASN A 14 -10.50 6.87 9.20
N ARG A 15 -9.33 6.22 9.17
CA ARG A 15 -9.15 4.95 8.43
C ARG A 15 -10.03 3.82 8.96
N GLU A 16 -10.14 3.70 10.29
CA GLU A 16 -11.01 2.71 10.93
C GLU A 16 -12.47 2.91 10.51
N LEU A 17 -12.98 4.15 10.58
CA LEU A 17 -14.33 4.49 10.14
C LEU A 17 -14.56 4.23 8.65
N MET A 18 -13.59 4.57 7.81
CA MET A 18 -13.69 4.28 6.37
C MET A 18 -13.80 2.77 6.12
N ALA A 19 -13.01 1.96 6.82
CA ALA A 19 -13.08 0.51 6.72
C ALA A 19 -14.44 -0.04 7.21
N GLU A 20 -14.93 0.43 8.37
CA GLU A 20 -16.24 0.09 8.91
C GLU A 20 -17.36 0.37 7.89
N VAL A 21 -17.39 1.57 7.32
CA VAL A 21 -18.39 1.98 6.31
C VAL A 21 -18.28 1.15 5.03
N LEU A 22 -17.08 0.85 4.56
CA LEU A 22 -16.88 0.03 3.36
C LEU A 22 -17.37 -1.40 3.57
N MET A 23 -17.09 -1.99 4.73
CA MET A 23 -17.56 -3.33 5.07
C MET A 23 -19.09 -3.37 5.19
N GLU A 24 -19.68 -2.42 5.91
CA GLU A 24 -21.12 -2.32 6.09
C GLU A 24 -21.84 -2.15 4.74
N ARG A 25 -21.41 -1.17 3.94
CA ARG A 25 -22.02 -0.87 2.64
C ARG A 25 -21.76 -1.92 1.57
N GLY A 26 -20.61 -2.57 1.65
CA GLY A 26 -20.22 -3.67 0.76
C GLY A 26 -20.87 -5.01 1.12
N GLY A 27 -21.61 -5.11 2.22
CA GLY A 27 -22.18 -6.36 2.70
C GLY A 27 -21.10 -7.39 3.07
N ILE A 28 -19.89 -6.93 3.40
CA ILE A 28 -18.77 -7.79 3.76
C ILE A 28 -18.89 -8.11 5.24
N ALA A 29 -19.37 -9.32 5.55
CA ALA A 29 -19.40 -9.78 6.92
C ALA A 29 -17.97 -9.93 7.47
N ALA A 30 -17.69 -9.31 8.59
CA ALA A 30 -16.49 -9.65 9.35
C ALA A 30 -16.58 -11.12 9.74
N GLY A 31 -15.74 -11.96 9.13
CA GLY A 31 -15.67 -13.37 9.51
C GLY A 31 -15.33 -13.50 10.99
N SER A 32 -15.95 -14.42 11.70
CA SER A 32 -15.60 -14.72 13.08
C SER A 32 -14.13 -15.15 13.14
N GLY A 33 -13.27 -14.35 13.75
CA GLY A 33 -11.83 -14.59 13.85
C GLY A 33 -10.96 -13.78 12.88
N SER A 34 -11.52 -12.93 12.00
CA SER A 34 -10.71 -12.02 11.18
C SER A 34 -10.20 -10.85 12.02
N SER A 35 -8.88 -10.77 12.21
CA SER A 35 -8.24 -9.57 12.74
C SER A 35 -7.95 -8.61 11.59
N SER A 36 -8.47 -7.38 11.65
CA SER A 36 -8.06 -6.32 10.77
C SER A 36 -6.77 -5.67 11.27
N PHE A 37 -5.89 -5.29 10.35
CA PHE A 37 -4.72 -4.49 10.67
C PHE A 37 -4.53 -3.39 9.60
N HIS A 38 -3.79 -2.37 9.95
CA HIS A 38 -3.43 -1.33 9.01
C HIS A 38 -1.96 -0.94 9.19
N THR A 39 -1.34 -0.51 8.12
CA THR A 39 -0.01 0.08 8.12
C THR A 39 -0.07 1.56 7.78
N ILE A 40 0.82 2.34 8.40
CA ILE A 40 0.95 3.78 8.14
C ILE A 40 2.37 4.07 7.65
N HIS A 41 2.48 5.02 6.71
CA HIS A 41 3.76 5.25 6.02
C HIS A 41 4.23 6.73 6.01
N ASN A 42 3.43 7.62 6.61
CA ASN A 42 3.80 9.03 6.76
C ASN A 42 3.41 9.46 8.18
N TYR A 43 4.34 9.28 9.12
CA TYR A 43 4.10 9.60 10.53
C TYR A 43 5.41 9.77 11.29
N ILE A 44 5.31 10.30 12.49
CA ILE A 44 6.40 10.32 13.46
C ILE A 44 6.07 9.30 14.55
N ASP A 45 6.94 8.34 14.71
CA ASP A 45 6.94 7.48 15.88
C ASP A 45 7.45 8.32 17.06
N THR A 46 6.55 8.67 17.96
CA THR A 46 6.87 9.58 19.07
C THR A 46 7.59 8.87 20.22
N ASP A 47 7.51 7.57 20.30
CA ASP A 47 8.17 6.77 21.32
C ASP A 47 9.63 6.48 20.92
N GLU A 48 9.85 6.14 19.67
CA GLU A 48 11.19 5.85 19.14
C GLU A 48 11.87 7.07 18.50
N MET A 49 11.14 8.17 18.32
CA MET A 49 11.59 9.39 17.64
C MET A 49 12.04 9.14 16.19
N ILE A 50 11.35 8.24 15.50
CA ILE A 50 11.62 7.90 14.10
C ILE A 50 10.59 8.57 13.19
N LEU A 51 11.06 9.39 12.23
CA LEU A 51 10.23 9.92 11.15
C LEU A 51 10.18 8.91 10.00
N ARG A 52 9.00 8.38 9.70
CA ARG A 52 8.76 7.54 8.54
C ARG A 52 7.99 8.31 7.47
N LYS A 53 8.60 8.43 6.29
CA LYS A 53 7.97 9.00 5.10
C LYS A 53 8.21 8.10 3.90
N GLY A 54 7.13 7.48 3.40
CA GLY A 54 7.26 6.45 2.38
C GLY A 54 7.89 5.16 2.91
N ALA A 55 7.86 4.97 4.22
CA ALA A 55 8.31 3.77 4.93
C ALA A 55 7.29 3.42 6.01
N ILE A 56 7.17 2.14 6.31
CA ILE A 56 6.30 1.59 7.36
C ILE A 56 7.16 1.04 8.50
N ALA A 57 6.60 0.94 9.71
CA ALA A 57 7.23 0.18 10.77
C ALA A 57 7.27 -1.31 10.41
N ALA A 58 8.33 -2.00 10.80
CA ALA A 58 8.54 -3.42 10.58
C ALA A 58 9.36 -4.01 11.74
N HIS A 59 8.85 -3.85 12.97
CA HIS A 59 9.46 -4.44 14.16
C HIS A 59 9.38 -5.97 14.09
N GLU A 60 10.16 -6.64 14.87
CA GLU A 60 10.16 -8.10 14.90
C GLU A 60 8.74 -8.63 15.23
N GLY A 61 8.21 -9.48 14.36
CA GLY A 61 6.85 -10.03 14.50
C GLY A 61 5.71 -9.10 14.08
N GLU A 62 5.96 -7.84 13.73
CA GLU A 62 4.94 -6.89 13.29
C GLU A 62 4.41 -7.23 11.90
N LYS A 63 3.08 -7.42 11.78
CA LYS A 63 2.44 -7.67 10.49
C LYS A 63 2.36 -6.38 9.66
N VAL A 64 2.79 -6.46 8.41
CA VAL A 64 2.86 -5.32 7.50
C VAL A 64 2.20 -5.61 6.16
N LEU A 65 1.69 -4.55 5.51
CA LEU A 65 1.09 -4.59 4.18
C LEU A 65 1.89 -3.67 3.26
N ILE A 66 2.38 -4.22 2.14
CA ILE A 66 3.15 -3.50 1.12
C ILE A 66 2.39 -3.58 -0.21
N PRO A 67 1.56 -2.58 -0.56
CA PRO A 67 0.86 -2.53 -1.84
C PRO A 67 1.84 -2.29 -2.99
N ILE A 68 1.65 -3.03 -4.08
CA ILE A 68 2.50 -2.95 -5.26
C ILE A 68 1.84 -2.07 -6.32
N ASN A 69 0.83 -2.59 -7.02
CA ASN A 69 0.06 -1.84 -8.02
C ASN A 69 -1.29 -2.53 -8.28
N MET A 70 -2.07 -1.98 -9.19
CA MET A 70 -3.44 -2.46 -9.50
C MET A 70 -3.48 -3.87 -10.08
N ARG A 71 -2.41 -4.37 -10.72
CA ARG A 71 -2.33 -5.71 -11.30
C ARG A 71 -1.71 -6.72 -10.34
N ASP A 72 -0.58 -6.35 -9.74
CA ASP A 72 0.24 -7.28 -8.98
C ASP A 72 -0.24 -7.46 -7.54
N GLY A 73 -1.04 -6.50 -7.05
CA GLY A 73 -1.69 -6.59 -5.73
C GLY A 73 -0.83 -6.08 -4.58
N SER A 74 -0.72 -6.87 -3.52
CA SER A 74 -0.05 -6.46 -2.28
C SER A 74 0.67 -7.63 -1.62
N ILE A 75 1.75 -7.34 -0.90
CA ILE A 75 2.49 -8.31 -0.09
C ILE A 75 2.03 -8.17 1.36
N ILE A 76 1.66 -9.29 2.01
CA ILE A 76 1.57 -9.41 3.46
C ILE A 76 2.88 -10.01 3.96
N ALA A 77 3.49 -9.37 4.95
CA ALA A 77 4.76 -9.81 5.50
C ALA A 77 4.82 -9.58 7.01
N VAL A 78 5.86 -10.08 7.63
CA VAL A 78 6.20 -9.84 9.05
C VAL A 78 7.56 -9.16 9.12
N GLY A 79 7.65 -8.11 9.93
CA GLY A 79 8.87 -7.38 10.19
C GLY A 79 9.93 -8.24 10.87
N ARG A 80 11.18 -8.06 10.46
CA ARG A 80 12.36 -8.71 11.06
C ARG A 80 13.01 -7.89 12.17
N GLY A 81 12.52 -6.67 12.42
CA GLY A 81 13.11 -5.79 13.41
C GLY A 81 14.54 -5.36 13.07
N SER A 82 14.88 -5.19 11.80
CA SER A 82 16.21 -4.82 11.34
C SER A 82 16.60 -3.42 11.81
N LYS A 83 17.62 -3.32 12.66
CA LYS A 83 18.16 -2.04 13.15
C LYS A 83 18.80 -1.22 12.04
N GLU A 84 19.40 -1.87 11.05
CA GLU A 84 20.02 -1.22 9.89
C GLU A 84 19.01 -0.47 9.04
N TRP A 85 17.76 -0.93 9.04
CA TRP A 85 16.62 -0.32 8.36
C TRP A 85 15.75 0.53 9.31
N ASN A 86 16.23 0.91 10.49
CA ASN A 86 15.47 1.63 11.52
C ASN A 86 14.10 0.96 11.79
N TYR A 87 14.10 -0.37 11.93
CA TYR A 87 12.87 -1.14 12.14
C TYR A 87 11.78 -0.80 11.12
N SER A 88 12.15 -0.63 9.86
CA SER A 88 11.27 -0.13 8.81
C SER A 88 11.33 -0.98 7.56
N ALA A 89 10.27 -0.89 6.74
CA ALA A 89 10.18 -1.51 5.42
C ALA A 89 9.60 -0.50 4.41
N PRO A 90 9.72 -0.74 3.09
CA PRO A 90 9.06 0.08 2.09
C PRO A 90 7.53 0.06 2.27
N HIS A 91 6.88 1.20 2.08
CA HIS A 91 5.42 1.32 2.17
C HIS A 91 4.67 0.82 0.94
N GLY A 92 5.38 0.45 -0.12
CA GLY A 92 4.83 0.05 -1.42
C GLY A 92 5.93 -0.08 -2.47
N ALA A 93 5.56 -0.38 -3.71
CA ALA A 93 6.52 -0.59 -4.80
C ALA A 93 7.38 0.65 -5.11
N GLY A 94 6.89 1.84 -4.82
CA GLY A 94 7.51 3.06 -5.32
C GLY A 94 7.29 3.24 -6.83
N ARG A 95 7.40 4.48 -7.27
CA ARG A 95 7.18 4.83 -8.68
C ARG A 95 8.52 4.93 -9.41
N ILE A 96 8.54 4.46 -10.66
CA ILE A 96 9.69 4.67 -11.56
C ILE A 96 9.57 5.98 -12.33
N MET A 97 8.39 6.60 -12.31
CA MET A 97 8.13 7.90 -12.95
C MET A 97 7.13 8.73 -12.16
N SER A 98 7.20 10.05 -12.32
CA SER A 98 6.22 10.96 -11.70
C SER A 98 4.82 10.79 -12.31
N ARG A 99 3.77 11.21 -11.57
CA ARG A 99 2.39 11.18 -12.06
C ARG A 99 2.24 11.93 -13.40
N ASN A 100 2.80 13.13 -13.49
CA ASN A 100 2.74 13.93 -14.72
C ASN A 100 3.48 13.28 -15.90
N LYS A 101 4.60 12.60 -15.64
CA LYS A 101 5.33 11.87 -16.67
C LYS A 101 4.52 10.67 -17.15
N ALA A 102 3.95 9.90 -16.23
CA ALA A 102 3.10 8.75 -16.56
C ALA A 102 1.90 9.16 -17.44
N LYS A 103 1.19 10.24 -17.11
CA LYS A 103 0.06 10.74 -17.93
C LYS A 103 0.47 11.21 -19.34
N LYS A 104 1.74 11.56 -19.55
CA LYS A 104 2.23 12.03 -20.85
C LYS A 104 2.84 10.93 -21.72
N GLU A 105 3.47 9.96 -21.10
CA GLU A 105 4.30 8.97 -21.78
C GLU A 105 3.69 7.57 -21.87
N LEU A 106 2.76 7.23 -20.95
CA LEU A 106 2.14 5.92 -20.97
C LEU A 106 1.01 5.87 -22.01
N ASP A 107 0.86 4.73 -22.65
CA ASP A 107 -0.17 4.46 -23.65
C ASP A 107 -1.38 3.80 -23.03
N MET A 108 -2.59 4.23 -23.42
CA MET A 108 -3.85 3.71 -22.91
C MET A 108 -4.14 2.28 -23.36
N GLU A 109 -3.74 1.89 -24.55
CA GLU A 109 -3.97 0.52 -25.04
C GLU A 109 -3.02 -0.46 -24.33
N GLU A 110 -1.79 -0.03 -24.07
CA GLU A 110 -0.86 -0.79 -23.23
C GLU A 110 -1.38 -0.92 -21.80
N TYR A 111 -1.94 0.15 -21.22
CA TYR A 111 -2.57 0.09 -19.89
C TYR A 111 -3.70 -0.92 -19.85
N LYS A 112 -4.63 -0.87 -20.80
CA LYS A 112 -5.73 -1.83 -20.90
C LYS A 112 -5.22 -3.27 -21.01
N LYS A 113 -4.24 -3.50 -21.90
CA LYS A 113 -3.63 -4.82 -22.09
C LYS A 113 -2.92 -5.33 -20.83
N THR A 114 -2.23 -4.44 -20.12
CA THR A 114 -1.52 -4.79 -18.87
C THR A 114 -2.49 -5.20 -17.76
N MET A 115 -3.72 -4.67 -17.79
CA MET A 115 -4.78 -4.97 -16.82
C MET A 115 -5.69 -6.13 -17.25
N ASP A 116 -5.40 -6.81 -18.36
CA ASP A 116 -6.18 -7.95 -18.80
C ASP A 116 -6.25 -9.04 -17.71
N GLY A 117 -7.47 -9.56 -17.50
CA GLY A 117 -7.74 -10.51 -16.42
C GLY A 117 -7.94 -9.91 -15.02
N ILE A 118 -7.79 -8.58 -14.85
CA ILE A 118 -8.05 -7.89 -13.58
C ILE A 118 -9.34 -7.07 -13.71
N TYR A 119 -10.34 -7.38 -12.88
CA TYR A 119 -11.58 -6.62 -12.90
C TYR A 119 -11.42 -5.23 -12.27
N THR A 120 -11.77 -4.21 -13.05
CA THR A 120 -11.73 -2.80 -12.61
C THR A 120 -12.63 -1.93 -13.49
N THR A 121 -13.20 -0.90 -12.91
CA THR A 121 -13.97 0.14 -13.60
C THR A 121 -13.19 1.44 -13.80
N CYS A 122 -11.89 1.43 -13.49
CA CYS A 122 -11.08 2.64 -13.36
C CYS A 122 -9.97 2.76 -14.41
N ILE A 123 -10.04 2.06 -15.55
CA ILE A 123 -9.06 2.21 -16.63
C ILE A 123 -9.50 3.33 -17.56
N ASN A 124 -8.92 4.50 -17.39
CA ASN A 124 -9.19 5.68 -18.18
C ASN A 124 -8.00 6.68 -18.12
N GLU A 125 -8.05 7.75 -18.90
CA GLU A 125 -6.97 8.76 -18.98
C GLU A 125 -6.65 9.41 -17.63
N LYS A 126 -7.65 9.61 -16.76
CA LYS A 126 -7.45 10.23 -15.44
C LYS A 126 -6.63 9.34 -14.51
N THR A 127 -6.74 8.03 -14.68
CA THR A 127 -6.04 7.03 -13.87
C THR A 127 -4.79 6.45 -14.54
N LEU A 128 -4.39 6.96 -15.68
CA LEU A 128 -3.21 6.50 -16.42
C LEU A 128 -1.93 6.56 -15.59
N ASP A 129 -1.83 7.53 -14.70
CA ASP A 129 -0.71 7.62 -13.77
C ASP A 129 -0.68 6.51 -12.69
N GLU A 130 -1.77 5.77 -12.52
CA GLU A 130 -1.84 4.61 -11.61
C GLU A 130 -1.61 3.27 -12.34
N ALA A 131 -1.31 3.32 -13.65
CA ALA A 131 -1.01 2.12 -14.43
C ALA A 131 0.17 1.34 -13.83
N PRO A 132 0.16 -0.01 -13.88
CA PRO A 132 1.24 -0.84 -13.32
C PRO A 132 2.63 -0.46 -13.83
N MET A 133 2.75 -0.01 -15.08
CA MET A 133 4.01 0.41 -15.70
C MET A 133 4.64 1.66 -15.04
N ALA A 134 3.88 2.41 -14.23
CA ALA A 134 4.42 3.55 -13.49
C ALA A 134 5.19 3.17 -12.22
N TYR A 135 5.17 1.90 -11.85
CA TYR A 135 5.72 1.38 -10.59
C TYR A 135 6.84 0.35 -10.81
N LYS A 136 7.67 0.17 -9.82
CA LYS A 136 8.63 -0.94 -9.76
C LYS A 136 7.90 -2.27 -9.79
N SER A 137 8.54 -3.29 -10.35
CA SER A 137 7.96 -4.63 -10.40
C SER A 137 7.90 -5.30 -9.03
N MET A 138 6.99 -6.27 -8.88
CA MET A 138 6.89 -7.11 -7.68
C MET A 138 8.24 -7.80 -7.38
N ASP A 139 8.89 -8.37 -8.40
CA ASP A 139 10.15 -9.10 -8.25
C ASP A 139 11.29 -8.19 -7.75
N GLU A 140 11.35 -6.94 -8.24
CA GLU A 140 12.32 -5.95 -7.76
C GLU A 140 12.11 -5.64 -6.28
N ILE A 141 10.85 -5.49 -5.86
CA ILE A 141 10.52 -5.23 -4.46
C ILE A 141 10.86 -6.44 -3.59
N ILE A 142 10.46 -7.64 -3.97
CA ILE A 142 10.78 -8.88 -3.24
C ILE A 142 12.29 -9.00 -3.03
N GLY A 143 13.09 -8.73 -4.07
CA GLY A 143 14.55 -8.78 -3.98
C GLY A 143 15.16 -7.78 -3.00
N THR A 144 14.47 -6.65 -2.74
CA THR A 144 15.02 -5.57 -1.89
C THR A 144 14.54 -5.62 -0.45
N ILE A 145 13.40 -6.26 -0.16
CA ILE A 145 12.79 -6.24 1.19
C ILE A 145 13.22 -7.40 2.10
N ALA A 146 13.96 -8.36 1.58
CA ALA A 146 14.33 -9.60 2.30
C ALA A 146 15.11 -9.35 3.62
N GLU A 147 15.78 -8.21 3.76
CA GLU A 147 16.49 -7.84 4.98
C GLU A 147 15.59 -7.22 6.06
N SER A 148 14.43 -6.69 5.67
CA SER A 148 13.53 -5.97 6.56
C SER A 148 12.27 -6.76 6.93
N VAL A 149 11.81 -7.68 6.07
CA VAL A 149 10.59 -8.45 6.30
C VAL A 149 10.68 -9.89 5.78
N ASP A 150 9.88 -10.77 6.37
CA ASP A 150 9.58 -12.11 5.87
C ASP A 150 8.20 -12.12 5.21
N ILE A 151 8.14 -12.48 3.93
CA ILE A 151 6.90 -12.53 3.16
C ILE A 151 6.05 -13.72 3.62
N ILE A 152 4.79 -13.46 3.97
CA ILE A 152 3.79 -14.50 4.32
C ILE A 152 2.96 -14.85 3.09
N GLU A 153 2.46 -13.84 2.39
CA GLU A 153 1.48 -14.03 1.32
C GLU A 153 1.54 -12.89 0.30
N ILE A 154 1.24 -13.22 -0.96
CA ILE A 154 1.01 -12.25 -2.03
C ILE A 154 -0.48 -12.28 -2.37
N MET A 155 -1.19 -11.20 -2.02
CA MET A 155 -2.60 -11.03 -2.33
C MET A 155 -2.76 -10.46 -3.74
N LYS A 156 -3.49 -11.16 -4.59
CA LYS A 156 -3.90 -10.63 -5.90
C LYS A 156 -5.21 -9.87 -5.80
N PRO A 157 -5.39 -8.78 -6.54
CA PRO A 157 -6.64 -8.04 -6.53
C PRO A 157 -7.74 -8.82 -7.23
N ILE A 158 -8.93 -8.86 -6.65
CA ILE A 158 -10.15 -9.34 -7.31
C ILE A 158 -10.95 -8.20 -7.93
N TYR A 159 -10.74 -6.98 -7.43
CA TYR A 159 -11.33 -5.75 -7.93
C TYR A 159 -10.47 -4.54 -7.55
N ASN A 160 -10.35 -3.59 -8.46
CA ASN A 160 -9.69 -2.31 -8.20
C ASN A 160 -10.66 -1.14 -8.40
N TYR A 161 -10.62 -0.21 -7.46
CA TYR A 161 -11.26 1.08 -7.58
C TYR A 161 -10.23 2.20 -7.34
N LYS A 162 -10.21 3.17 -8.22
CA LYS A 162 -9.44 4.41 -8.09
C LYS A 162 -10.37 5.59 -8.26
N ALA A 163 -10.35 6.52 -7.32
CA ALA A 163 -11.05 7.79 -7.49
C ALA A 163 -10.46 8.53 -8.70
N SER A 164 -11.33 9.01 -9.58
CA SER A 164 -10.98 9.89 -10.70
C SER A 164 -11.60 11.25 -10.40
N ASP A 165 -10.79 12.19 -9.98
CA ASP A 165 -11.20 13.60 -9.81
C ASP A 165 -11.45 14.28 -11.17
#